data_4133dbc0e84dce7023e0ab15bb5620fa
#
_entry.id   4133dbc0e84dce7023e0ab15bb5620fa
#
_cell.length_a   1.000
_cell.length_b   1.000
_cell.length_c   1.000
_cell.angle_alpha   90.00
_cell.angle_beta   90.00
_cell.angle_gamma   90.00
#
_symmetry.space_group_name_H-M   'P 1'
#
loop_
_entity.id
_entity.type
_entity.pdbx_description
1 polymer ?
#
loop_
_entity_poly.entity_id
_entity_poly.type
_entity_poly.pdbx_seq_one_letter_code
_entity_poly.pdbx_strand_id
1 'polypeptide(L)'
;ILAMGCRERPKGALNIPGTRPAGIYTAGTAQKFVNRKGYLPGREVVILGSGDIGLIMARRMTLEGAKVKAVCELLPYSGGLARNIEQCLNDFGIPLRLSTTVVEIHGKDRLEGVTVAAVDEERRPIESTREYIPCDTLLLSCGLIPENELTRGAGIAMDAVTGGAVTDEERETDLPGVFAAGNVLHVHDLVDYVSEEAEIAGRAAARYLAGHRPEGKPITVRAEGGVRYTVPRRITGHGAVKIFFRVGDVYRDREIAVFDGDRLLYSRKTKKLAPGEMETVALSAEKIASVESGEIRVTLRDPKNNK
;
A
#
# COMPACT_ATOMS: atom_id res chain seq x y z
N ILE A 1 -15.20 0.62 16.66
CA ILE A 1 -13.93 0.47 15.91
C ILE A 1 -14.25 0.17 14.46
N LEU A 2 -13.70 0.97 13.53
CA LEU A 2 -13.79 0.78 12.09
C LEU A 2 -12.65 -0.18 11.68
N ALA A 3 -12.99 -1.39 11.24
CA ALA A 3 -12.03 -2.43 10.86
C ALA A 3 -12.48 -3.17 9.59
N MET A 4 -13.08 -2.42 8.63
CA MET A 4 -13.70 -2.98 7.42
C MET A 4 -12.68 -3.48 6.38
N GLY A 5 -11.39 -3.18 6.57
CA GLY A 5 -10.33 -3.60 5.64
C GLY A 5 -10.34 -2.84 4.33
N CYS A 6 -10.02 -3.56 3.26
CA CYS A 6 -9.92 -3.00 1.91
C CYS A 6 -10.41 -4.01 0.87
N ARG A 7 -10.75 -3.54 -0.33
CA ARG A 7 -11.01 -4.35 -1.51
C ARG A 7 -9.94 -4.16 -2.57
N GLU A 8 -9.75 -5.14 -3.42
CA GLU A 8 -8.89 -5.00 -4.58
C GLU A 8 -9.51 -4.05 -5.61
N ARG A 9 -8.66 -3.31 -6.30
CA ARG A 9 -9.08 -2.42 -7.38
C ARG A 9 -9.59 -3.24 -8.57
N PRO A 10 -10.90 -3.17 -8.93
CA PRO A 10 -11.48 -3.95 -10.01
C PRO A 10 -11.15 -3.36 -11.39
N LYS A 11 -11.39 -4.14 -12.46
CA LYS A 11 -11.23 -3.67 -13.85
C LYS A 11 -11.90 -2.33 -14.13
N GLY A 12 -13.11 -2.13 -13.62
CA GLY A 12 -13.86 -0.89 -13.83
C GLY A 12 -13.16 0.36 -13.28
N ALA A 13 -12.38 0.23 -12.21
CA ALA A 13 -11.59 1.33 -11.65
C ALA A 13 -10.27 1.59 -12.40
N LEU A 14 -9.84 0.66 -13.25
CA LEU A 14 -8.62 0.78 -14.07
C LEU A 14 -8.89 1.37 -15.45
N ASN A 15 -10.17 1.39 -15.87
CA ASN A 15 -10.60 1.90 -17.18
C ASN A 15 -9.84 1.30 -18.37
N ILE A 16 -9.46 0.01 -18.31
CA ILE A 16 -8.78 -0.65 -19.40
C ILE A 16 -9.75 -0.81 -20.58
N PRO A 17 -9.43 -0.28 -21.79
CA PRO A 17 -10.25 -0.41 -22.97
C PRO A 17 -10.46 -1.87 -23.41
N GLY A 18 -11.45 -2.08 -24.29
CA GLY A 18 -11.78 -3.38 -24.86
C GLY A 18 -13.02 -4.01 -24.26
N THR A 19 -13.16 -5.32 -24.48
CA THR A 19 -14.34 -6.09 -24.13
C THR A 19 -14.38 -6.49 -22.65
N ARG A 20 -15.44 -7.19 -22.23
CA ARG A 20 -15.61 -7.67 -20.85
C ARG A 20 -15.88 -9.19 -20.81
N PRO A 21 -14.96 -10.00 -21.35
CA PRO A 21 -15.12 -11.45 -21.36
C PRO A 21 -14.91 -12.06 -19.95
N ALA A 22 -15.29 -13.32 -19.76
CA ALA A 22 -14.82 -14.11 -18.64
C ALA A 22 -13.28 -14.27 -18.69
N GLY A 23 -12.63 -14.57 -17.54
CA GLY A 23 -11.18 -14.76 -17.46
C GLY A 23 -10.42 -13.55 -16.90
N ILE A 24 -11.12 -12.49 -16.52
CA ILE A 24 -10.50 -11.32 -15.85
C ILE A 24 -10.86 -11.35 -14.38
N TYR A 25 -9.85 -11.46 -13.52
CA TYR A 25 -10.02 -11.55 -12.06
C TYR A 25 -9.06 -10.61 -11.35
N THR A 26 -9.42 -10.16 -10.15
CA THR A 26 -8.42 -9.63 -9.23
C THR A 26 -7.55 -10.77 -8.71
N ALA A 27 -6.30 -10.48 -8.35
CA ALA A 27 -5.34 -11.51 -7.92
C ALA A 27 -5.83 -12.25 -6.66
N GLY A 28 -6.47 -11.58 -5.70
CA GLY A 28 -7.06 -12.20 -4.51
C GLY A 28 -8.28 -13.06 -4.83
N THR A 29 -9.11 -12.69 -5.83
CA THR A 29 -10.19 -13.56 -6.30
C THR A 29 -9.62 -14.85 -6.91
N ALA A 30 -8.57 -14.76 -7.73
CA ALA A 30 -7.89 -15.93 -8.26
C ALA A 30 -7.26 -16.78 -7.15
N GLN A 31 -6.65 -16.15 -6.14
CA GLN A 31 -6.13 -16.83 -4.95
C GLN A 31 -7.22 -17.61 -4.20
N LYS A 32 -8.40 -17.03 -4.04
CA LYS A 32 -9.55 -17.72 -3.43
C LYS A 32 -9.98 -18.94 -4.24
N PHE A 33 -10.03 -18.84 -5.57
CA PHE A 33 -10.36 -19.97 -6.43
C PHE A 33 -9.33 -21.08 -6.28
N VAL A 34 -8.05 -20.79 -6.42
CA VAL A 34 -6.98 -21.79 -6.34
C VAL A 34 -6.90 -22.39 -4.94
N ASN A 35 -6.68 -21.55 -3.90
CA ASN A 35 -6.32 -22.03 -2.57
C ASN A 35 -7.49 -22.60 -1.78
N ARG A 36 -8.73 -22.14 -2.02
CA ARG A 36 -9.90 -22.53 -1.22
C ARG A 36 -10.93 -23.33 -1.97
N LYS A 37 -10.99 -23.19 -3.29
CA LYS A 37 -12.00 -23.85 -4.10
C LYS A 37 -11.44 -24.97 -4.99
N GLY A 38 -10.12 -25.06 -5.15
CA GLY A 38 -9.46 -26.03 -6.01
C GLY A 38 -9.73 -25.79 -7.51
N TYR A 39 -10.06 -24.57 -7.91
CA TYR A 39 -10.30 -24.20 -9.30
C TYR A 39 -9.12 -23.44 -9.89
N LEU A 40 -8.63 -23.86 -11.03
CA LEU A 40 -7.67 -23.14 -11.82
C LEU A 40 -8.40 -22.10 -12.70
N PRO A 41 -8.24 -20.78 -12.49
CA PRO A 41 -8.96 -19.75 -13.24
C PRO A 41 -8.71 -19.77 -14.75
N GLY A 42 -7.51 -20.20 -15.15
CA GLY A 42 -7.13 -20.38 -16.54
C GLY A 42 -5.73 -20.96 -16.69
N ARG A 43 -5.28 -21.18 -17.92
CA ARG A 43 -4.02 -21.88 -18.21
C ARG A 43 -2.93 -20.98 -18.75
N GLU A 44 -3.30 -19.92 -19.46
CA GLU A 44 -2.37 -18.93 -20.00
C GLU A 44 -2.64 -17.56 -19.39
N VAL A 45 -1.75 -17.10 -18.53
CA VAL A 45 -2.00 -15.99 -17.61
C VAL A 45 -1.09 -14.81 -17.90
N VAL A 46 -1.67 -13.63 -17.95
CA VAL A 46 -0.96 -12.35 -17.81
C VAL A 46 -1.38 -11.70 -16.50
N ILE A 47 -0.44 -11.09 -15.79
CA ILE A 47 -0.71 -10.40 -14.52
C ILE A 47 -0.38 -8.92 -14.71
N LEU A 48 -1.29 -8.05 -14.33
CA LEU A 48 -1.09 -6.61 -14.29
C LEU A 48 -0.92 -6.16 -12.84
N GLY A 49 0.25 -5.59 -12.54
CA GLY A 49 0.69 -5.16 -11.22
C GLY A 49 1.64 -6.17 -10.55
N SER A 50 2.77 -5.67 -10.08
CA SER A 50 3.85 -6.42 -9.44
C SER A 50 3.91 -6.23 -7.91
N GLY A 51 2.78 -5.91 -7.28
CA GLY A 51 2.65 -5.99 -5.83
C GLY A 51 2.74 -7.44 -5.33
N ASP A 52 2.96 -7.64 -4.03
CA ASP A 52 3.21 -8.98 -3.45
C ASP A 52 2.16 -10.01 -3.83
N ILE A 53 0.87 -9.65 -3.85
CA ILE A 53 -0.21 -10.57 -4.22
C ILE A 53 -0.06 -11.02 -5.68
N GLY A 54 0.29 -10.10 -6.59
CA GLY A 54 0.54 -10.42 -8.00
C GLY A 54 1.71 -11.37 -8.18
N LEU A 55 2.83 -11.11 -7.49
CA LEU A 55 4.02 -11.96 -7.50
C LEU A 55 3.74 -13.36 -6.93
N ILE A 56 3.09 -13.43 -5.78
CA ILE A 56 2.70 -14.69 -5.15
C ILE A 56 1.77 -15.50 -6.04
N MET A 57 0.83 -14.83 -6.71
CA MET A 57 -0.09 -15.50 -7.64
C MET A 57 0.59 -15.94 -8.93
N ALA A 58 1.61 -15.22 -9.41
CA ALA A 58 2.43 -15.69 -10.55
C ALA A 58 3.05 -17.06 -10.23
N ARG A 59 3.72 -17.16 -9.08
CA ARG A 59 4.27 -18.44 -8.59
C ARG A 59 3.18 -19.49 -8.38
N ARG A 60 2.09 -19.13 -7.70
CA ARG A 60 1.02 -20.08 -7.36
C ARG A 60 0.35 -20.66 -8.60
N MET A 61 0.00 -19.85 -9.57
CA MET A 61 -0.58 -20.30 -10.84
C MET A 61 0.34 -21.23 -11.59
N THR A 62 1.65 -20.94 -11.58
CA THR A 62 2.66 -21.80 -12.22
C THR A 62 2.75 -23.18 -11.54
N LEU A 63 2.73 -23.21 -10.20
CA LEU A 63 2.74 -24.47 -9.42
C LEU A 63 1.49 -25.33 -9.67
N GLU A 64 0.36 -24.70 -9.97
CA GLU A 64 -0.88 -25.41 -10.35
C GLU A 64 -0.96 -25.78 -11.84
N GLY A 65 0.11 -25.57 -12.59
CA GLY A 65 0.23 -25.98 -13.98
C GLY A 65 -0.24 -24.96 -15.02
N ALA A 66 -0.50 -23.72 -14.63
CA ALA A 66 -0.71 -22.63 -15.59
C ALA A 66 0.61 -22.07 -16.09
N LYS A 67 0.61 -21.49 -17.30
CA LYS A 67 1.74 -20.76 -17.86
C LYS A 67 1.54 -19.27 -17.65
N VAL A 68 2.31 -18.68 -16.74
CA VAL A 68 2.34 -17.23 -16.58
C VAL A 68 3.28 -16.63 -17.62
N LYS A 69 2.73 -15.86 -18.57
CA LYS A 69 3.46 -15.30 -19.71
C LYS A 69 4.23 -14.05 -19.38
N ALA A 70 3.67 -13.21 -18.54
CA ALA A 70 4.33 -11.98 -18.05
C ALA A 70 3.62 -11.44 -16.82
N VAL A 71 4.39 -10.72 -15.99
CA VAL A 71 3.90 -9.75 -15.02
C VAL A 71 4.24 -8.37 -15.55
N CYS A 72 3.23 -7.52 -15.77
CA CYS A 72 3.38 -6.14 -16.24
C CYS A 72 3.24 -5.16 -15.08
N GLU A 73 4.13 -4.20 -15.00
CA GLU A 73 4.14 -3.16 -13.97
C GLU A 73 4.21 -1.78 -14.60
N LEU A 74 3.26 -0.92 -14.24
CA LEU A 74 3.18 0.45 -14.73
C LEU A 74 4.39 1.31 -14.33
N LEU A 75 4.95 1.05 -13.14
CA LEU A 75 6.09 1.79 -12.59
C LEU A 75 7.42 1.23 -13.13
N PRO A 76 8.50 2.05 -13.09
CA PRO A 76 9.85 1.58 -13.47
C PRO A 76 10.48 0.66 -12.41
N TYR A 77 9.74 0.29 -11.39
CA TYR A 77 10.15 -0.64 -10.32
C TYR A 77 8.96 -1.47 -9.84
N SER A 78 9.24 -2.65 -9.30
CA SER A 78 8.21 -3.49 -8.66
C SER A 78 7.79 -2.92 -7.30
N GLY A 79 6.48 -2.95 -7.03
CA GLY A 79 5.93 -2.60 -5.73
C GLY A 79 6.00 -3.72 -4.69
N GLY A 80 6.39 -4.93 -5.07
CA GLY A 80 6.52 -6.08 -4.17
C GLY A 80 7.88 -6.18 -3.50
N LEU A 81 7.96 -7.00 -2.45
CA LEU A 81 9.19 -7.27 -1.71
C LEU A 81 10.24 -7.95 -2.63
N ALA A 82 11.51 -7.58 -2.47
CA ALA A 82 12.61 -8.13 -3.27
C ALA A 82 12.68 -9.67 -3.22
N ARG A 83 12.42 -10.28 -2.06
CA ARG A 83 12.35 -11.74 -1.91
C ARG A 83 11.25 -12.36 -2.78
N ASN A 84 10.10 -11.67 -2.94
CA ASN A 84 9.01 -12.19 -3.76
C ASN A 84 9.31 -12.06 -5.25
N ILE A 85 10.07 -11.06 -5.67
CA ILE A 85 10.59 -10.99 -7.06
C ILE A 85 11.46 -12.21 -7.34
N GLU A 86 12.40 -12.51 -6.45
CA GLU A 86 13.28 -13.67 -6.60
C GLU A 86 12.50 -14.98 -6.61
N GLN A 87 11.78 -15.26 -5.52
CA GLN A 87 11.12 -16.56 -5.28
C GLN A 87 9.87 -16.79 -6.13
N CYS A 88 9.25 -15.74 -6.67
CA CYS A 88 8.00 -15.88 -7.42
C CYS A 88 8.16 -15.67 -8.92
N LEU A 89 9.18 -14.95 -9.36
CA LEU A 89 9.41 -14.70 -10.77
C LEU A 89 10.73 -15.33 -11.27
N ASN A 90 11.88 -14.96 -10.67
CA ASN A 90 13.19 -15.39 -11.16
C ASN A 90 13.34 -16.91 -11.07
N ASP A 91 12.98 -17.54 -9.95
CA ASP A 91 13.03 -19.00 -9.78
C ASP A 91 12.15 -19.76 -10.77
N PHE A 92 11.15 -19.11 -11.34
CA PHE A 92 10.21 -19.71 -12.31
C PHE A 92 10.40 -19.20 -13.74
N GLY A 93 11.38 -18.33 -13.99
CA GLY A 93 11.63 -17.75 -15.30
C GLY A 93 10.47 -16.90 -15.84
N ILE A 94 9.66 -16.29 -14.95
CA ILE A 94 8.51 -15.46 -15.33
C ILE A 94 8.99 -14.03 -15.64
N PRO A 95 8.75 -13.50 -16.85
CA PRO A 95 9.20 -12.16 -17.22
C PRO A 95 8.48 -11.07 -16.41
N LEU A 96 9.24 -10.15 -15.81
CA LEU A 96 8.75 -8.90 -15.24
C LEU A 96 8.97 -7.76 -16.25
N ARG A 97 7.89 -7.16 -16.72
CA ARG A 97 7.90 -6.03 -17.67
C ARG A 97 7.57 -4.75 -16.91
N LEU A 98 8.60 -4.02 -16.55
CA LEU A 98 8.48 -2.70 -15.91
C LEU A 98 8.09 -1.63 -16.94
N SER A 99 7.59 -0.49 -16.49
CA SER A 99 7.09 0.60 -17.32
C SER A 99 6.17 0.09 -18.44
N THR A 100 5.30 -0.89 -18.12
CA THR A 100 4.44 -1.56 -19.08
C THR A 100 3.04 -1.75 -18.52
N THR A 101 2.02 -1.49 -19.31
CA THR A 101 0.62 -1.67 -18.89
C THR A 101 -0.20 -2.40 -19.95
N VAL A 102 -1.37 -2.93 -19.54
CA VAL A 102 -2.38 -3.47 -20.46
C VAL A 102 -3.19 -2.29 -21.00
N VAL A 103 -3.21 -2.13 -22.31
CA VAL A 103 -3.90 -1.05 -23.01
C VAL A 103 -5.19 -1.48 -23.69
N GLU A 104 -5.38 -2.79 -23.91
CA GLU A 104 -6.59 -3.31 -24.54
C GLU A 104 -6.84 -4.78 -24.16
N ILE A 105 -8.12 -5.14 -24.04
CA ILE A 105 -8.60 -6.48 -23.72
C ILE A 105 -9.38 -7.03 -24.90
N HIS A 106 -9.04 -8.28 -25.32
CA HIS A 106 -9.62 -8.96 -26.46
C HIS A 106 -10.36 -10.24 -26.04
N GLY A 107 -11.44 -10.57 -26.75
CA GLY A 107 -12.25 -11.74 -26.54
C GLY A 107 -13.73 -11.40 -26.42
N LYS A 108 -14.61 -12.36 -26.61
CA LYS A 108 -16.07 -12.18 -26.52
C LYS A 108 -16.63 -12.90 -25.30
N ASP A 109 -16.67 -14.20 -25.32
CA ASP A 109 -17.21 -15.00 -24.21
C ASP A 109 -16.13 -15.22 -23.13
N ARG A 110 -14.90 -15.44 -23.57
CA ARG A 110 -13.71 -15.56 -22.71
C ARG A 110 -12.58 -14.70 -23.25
N LEU A 111 -11.64 -14.36 -22.38
CA LEU A 111 -10.42 -13.66 -22.74
C LEU A 111 -9.60 -14.49 -23.75
N GLU A 112 -9.21 -13.86 -24.84
CA GLU A 112 -8.37 -14.45 -25.90
C GLU A 112 -6.96 -13.86 -25.89
N GLY A 113 -6.82 -12.67 -25.33
CA GLY A 113 -5.55 -12.01 -25.17
C GLY A 113 -5.67 -10.58 -24.67
N VAL A 114 -4.52 -9.98 -24.43
CA VAL A 114 -4.38 -8.57 -24.06
C VAL A 114 -3.35 -7.90 -24.93
N THR A 115 -3.53 -6.63 -25.25
CA THR A 115 -2.47 -5.79 -25.81
C THR A 115 -1.80 -5.04 -24.66
N VAL A 116 -0.48 -5.15 -24.58
CA VAL A 116 0.36 -4.39 -23.65
C VAL A 116 1.14 -3.31 -24.41
N ALA A 117 1.54 -2.25 -23.70
CA ALA A 117 2.43 -1.24 -24.24
C ALA A 117 3.36 -0.72 -23.15
N ALA A 118 4.57 -0.32 -23.53
CA ALA A 118 5.44 0.46 -22.67
C ALA A 118 4.80 1.84 -22.40
N VAL A 119 5.17 2.46 -21.27
CA VAL A 119 4.70 3.80 -20.92
C VAL A 119 5.86 4.78 -20.79
N ASP A 120 5.58 6.04 -21.09
CA ASP A 120 6.50 7.17 -20.88
C ASP A 120 6.60 7.59 -19.40
N GLU A 121 7.37 8.64 -19.12
CA GLU A 121 7.56 9.18 -17.75
C GLU A 121 6.25 9.71 -17.15
N GLU A 122 5.32 10.18 -17.99
CA GLU A 122 3.98 10.62 -17.60
C GLU A 122 2.98 9.45 -17.51
N ARG A 123 3.45 8.20 -17.66
CA ARG A 123 2.68 6.95 -17.63
C ARG A 123 1.65 6.82 -18.75
N ARG A 124 1.90 7.48 -19.91
CA ARG A 124 1.07 7.35 -21.09
C ARG A 124 1.59 6.24 -21.99
N PRO A 125 0.71 5.37 -22.53
CA PRO A 125 1.14 4.30 -23.41
C PRO A 125 1.83 4.83 -24.69
N ILE A 126 2.95 4.18 -25.04
CA ILE A 126 3.70 4.46 -26.27
C ILE A 126 3.16 3.54 -27.37
N GLU A 127 2.40 4.10 -28.32
CA GLU A 127 1.67 3.34 -29.34
C GLU A 127 2.57 2.40 -30.17
N SER A 128 3.80 2.81 -30.51
CA SER A 128 4.74 2.01 -31.29
C SER A 128 5.25 0.75 -30.57
N THR A 129 4.97 0.62 -29.28
CA THR A 129 5.40 -0.52 -28.44
C THR A 129 4.29 -1.52 -28.16
N ARG A 130 3.12 -1.35 -28.78
CA ARG A 130 1.99 -2.28 -28.61
C ARG A 130 2.37 -3.70 -29.03
N GLU A 131 2.10 -4.64 -28.12
CA GLU A 131 2.32 -6.06 -28.32
C GLU A 131 1.09 -6.85 -27.87
N TYR A 132 0.60 -7.73 -28.74
CA TYR A 132 -0.49 -8.64 -28.38
C TYR A 132 0.07 -9.89 -27.69
N ILE A 133 -0.45 -10.21 -26.52
CA ILE A 133 -0.13 -11.42 -25.76
C ILE A 133 -1.38 -12.29 -25.69
N PRO A 134 -1.41 -13.45 -26.40
CA PRO A 134 -2.52 -14.38 -26.29
C PRO A 134 -2.55 -14.97 -24.87
N CYS A 135 -3.72 -14.91 -24.21
CA CYS A 135 -3.94 -15.46 -22.87
C CYS A 135 -5.43 -15.68 -22.62
N ASP A 136 -5.76 -16.63 -21.78
CA ASP A 136 -7.15 -16.92 -21.37
C ASP A 136 -7.52 -16.32 -20.00
N THR A 137 -6.50 -15.74 -19.32
CA THR A 137 -6.68 -15.16 -17.99
C THR A 137 -5.82 -13.91 -17.78
N LEU A 138 -6.45 -12.84 -17.33
CA LEU A 138 -5.81 -11.62 -16.84
C LEU A 138 -6.06 -11.48 -15.34
N LEU A 139 -4.98 -11.45 -14.55
CA LEU A 139 -5.04 -11.14 -13.12
C LEU A 139 -4.69 -9.68 -12.87
N LEU A 140 -5.50 -9.01 -12.07
CA LEU A 140 -5.34 -7.61 -11.70
C LEU A 140 -4.79 -7.53 -10.27
N SER A 141 -3.58 -7.01 -10.10
CA SER A 141 -2.92 -6.75 -8.81
C SER A 141 -2.52 -5.27 -8.70
N CYS A 142 -3.49 -4.38 -8.98
CA CYS A 142 -3.26 -2.94 -9.18
C CYS A 142 -3.58 -2.11 -7.95
N GLY A 143 -3.32 -2.64 -6.75
CA GLY A 143 -3.53 -1.96 -5.48
C GLY A 143 -4.89 -2.21 -4.85
N LEU A 144 -5.02 -1.70 -3.64
CA LEU A 144 -6.15 -1.88 -2.76
C LEU A 144 -6.87 -0.56 -2.53
N ILE A 145 -8.17 -0.63 -2.26
CA ILE A 145 -9.03 0.51 -1.94
C ILE A 145 -9.57 0.29 -0.52
N PRO A 146 -9.21 1.14 0.45
CA PRO A 146 -9.78 1.08 1.81
C PRO A 146 -11.31 1.24 1.80
N GLU A 147 -12.01 0.40 2.56
CA GLU A 147 -13.49 0.37 2.63
C GLU A 147 -14.02 1.43 3.57
N ASN A 148 -14.11 2.67 3.08
CA ASN A 148 -14.42 3.85 3.89
C ASN A 148 -15.77 4.52 3.55
N GLU A 149 -16.71 3.81 2.98
CA GLU A 149 -18.07 4.33 2.71
C GLU A 149 -18.78 4.73 4.01
N LEU A 150 -18.73 3.89 5.05
CA LEU A 150 -19.31 4.18 6.37
C LEU A 150 -18.58 5.32 7.08
N THR A 151 -17.25 5.36 6.97
CA THR A 151 -16.42 6.43 7.55
C THR A 151 -16.80 7.80 6.97
N ARG A 152 -16.93 7.88 5.65
CA ARG A 152 -17.38 9.10 4.94
C ARG A 152 -18.82 9.46 5.29
N GLY A 153 -19.72 8.46 5.35
CA GLY A 153 -21.12 8.64 5.73
C GLY A 153 -21.30 9.19 7.13
N ALA A 154 -20.35 8.90 8.04
CA ALA A 154 -20.31 9.46 9.40
C ALA A 154 -19.70 10.88 9.47
N GLY A 155 -19.23 11.44 8.34
CA GLY A 155 -18.63 12.77 8.30
C GLY A 155 -17.21 12.85 8.86
N ILE A 156 -16.54 11.71 9.05
CA ILE A 156 -15.17 11.63 9.60
C ILE A 156 -14.16 12.16 8.57
N ALA A 157 -13.20 12.94 9.03
CA ALA A 157 -12.15 13.50 8.21
C ALA A 157 -11.27 12.40 7.58
N MET A 158 -11.04 12.51 6.26
CA MET A 158 -10.32 11.52 5.46
C MET A 158 -8.95 12.03 5.03
N ASP A 159 -7.93 11.19 5.14
CA ASP A 159 -6.63 11.46 4.54
C ASP A 159 -6.67 11.15 3.03
N ALA A 160 -6.34 12.14 2.21
CA ALA A 160 -6.39 12.01 0.74
C ALA A 160 -5.34 11.04 0.17
N VAL A 161 -4.26 10.76 0.90
CA VAL A 161 -3.17 9.90 0.45
C VAL A 161 -3.42 8.44 0.78
N THR A 162 -3.81 8.16 2.05
CA THR A 162 -4.11 6.80 2.49
C THR A 162 -5.51 6.35 2.08
N GLY A 163 -6.45 7.28 1.90
CA GLY A 163 -7.86 7.00 1.70
C GLY A 163 -8.56 6.50 2.98
N GLY A 164 -7.89 6.53 4.13
CA GLY A 164 -8.42 6.20 5.44
C GLY A 164 -8.77 7.42 6.28
N ALA A 165 -9.26 7.20 7.50
CA ALA A 165 -9.58 8.28 8.44
C ALA A 165 -8.30 9.01 8.90
N VAL A 166 -8.42 10.27 9.23
CA VAL A 166 -7.39 11.00 9.98
C VAL A 166 -7.50 10.60 11.44
N THR A 167 -6.45 10.04 12.02
CA THR A 167 -6.43 9.55 13.41
C THR A 167 -5.29 10.13 14.22
N ASP A 168 -5.42 10.02 15.55
CA ASP A 168 -4.34 10.25 16.50
C ASP A 168 -3.54 8.96 16.80
N GLU A 169 -2.63 9.02 17.78
CA GLU A 169 -1.79 7.90 18.21
C GLU A 169 -2.57 6.75 18.83
N GLU A 170 -3.77 7.01 19.35
CA GLU A 170 -4.68 6.00 19.86
C GLU A 170 -5.61 5.43 18.80
N ARG A 171 -5.45 5.86 17.55
CA ARG A 171 -6.31 5.50 16.40
C ARG A 171 -7.73 6.05 16.53
N GLU A 172 -7.96 7.03 17.41
CA GLU A 172 -9.21 7.77 17.48
C GLU A 172 -9.30 8.75 16.32
N THR A 173 -10.48 8.81 15.69
CA THR A 173 -10.79 9.74 14.62
C THR A 173 -11.12 11.13 15.17
N ASP A 174 -11.52 12.05 14.30
CA ASP A 174 -12.07 13.36 14.72
C ASP A 174 -13.50 13.25 15.32
N LEU A 175 -14.17 12.11 15.14
CA LEU A 175 -15.43 11.80 15.80
C LEU A 175 -15.15 11.07 17.12
N PRO A 176 -15.40 11.68 18.30
CA PRO A 176 -15.07 11.09 19.60
C PRO A 176 -15.66 9.70 19.80
N GLY A 177 -14.87 8.76 20.31
CA GLY A 177 -15.26 7.38 20.55
C GLY A 177 -15.27 6.49 19.31
N VAL A 178 -14.84 7.02 18.15
CA VAL A 178 -14.70 6.24 16.92
C VAL A 178 -13.24 6.04 16.58
N PHE A 179 -12.83 4.79 16.48
CA PHE A 179 -11.45 4.36 16.20
C PHE A 179 -11.38 3.64 14.87
N ALA A 180 -10.22 3.69 14.21
CA ALA A 180 -10.00 3.00 12.94
C ALA A 180 -8.67 2.24 12.96
N ALA A 181 -8.65 0.99 12.45
CA ALA A 181 -7.43 0.19 12.42
C ALA A 181 -7.38 -0.76 11.21
N GLY A 182 -6.17 -1.12 10.82
CA GLY A 182 -5.90 -2.04 9.72
C GLY A 182 -6.06 -1.39 8.35
N ASN A 183 -6.33 -2.20 7.32
CA ASN A 183 -6.33 -1.73 5.92
C ASN A 183 -7.42 -0.70 5.58
N VAL A 184 -8.41 -0.51 6.44
CA VAL A 184 -9.37 0.60 6.30
C VAL A 184 -8.73 1.96 6.61
N LEU A 185 -7.70 1.98 7.49
CA LEU A 185 -6.97 3.19 7.87
C LEU A 185 -5.83 3.49 6.89
N HIS A 186 -4.95 2.54 6.70
CA HIS A 186 -3.94 2.55 5.63
C HIS A 186 -3.53 1.11 5.30
N VAL A 187 -3.20 0.86 4.03
CA VAL A 187 -2.89 -0.50 3.58
C VAL A 187 -1.53 -0.95 4.13
N HIS A 188 -1.52 -2.06 4.85
CA HIS A 188 -0.31 -2.69 5.38
C HIS A 188 0.24 -3.76 4.42
N ASP A 189 1.54 -3.99 4.48
CA ASP A 189 2.26 -5.07 3.79
C ASP A 189 2.43 -6.33 4.67
N LEU A 190 2.41 -6.16 5.99
CA LEU A 190 2.52 -7.25 6.95
C LEU A 190 1.31 -7.30 7.89
N VAL A 191 0.78 -8.49 8.14
CA VAL A 191 -0.34 -8.70 9.07
C VAL A 191 0.05 -8.38 10.52
N ASP A 192 1.33 -8.49 10.85
CA ASP A 192 1.86 -8.11 12.18
C ASP A 192 1.55 -6.65 12.50
N TYR A 193 1.73 -5.73 11.53
CA TYR A 193 1.38 -4.33 11.70
C TYR A 193 -0.12 -4.09 11.83
N VAL A 194 -0.94 -4.87 11.11
CA VAL A 194 -2.41 -4.82 11.26
C VAL A 194 -2.82 -5.22 12.68
N SER A 195 -2.21 -6.29 13.21
CA SER A 195 -2.49 -6.78 14.57
C SER A 195 -2.07 -5.78 15.65
N GLU A 196 -0.87 -5.20 15.51
CA GLU A 196 -0.38 -4.16 16.40
C GLU A 196 -1.29 -2.92 16.40
N GLU A 197 -1.70 -2.48 15.23
CA GLU A 197 -2.59 -1.32 15.10
C GLU A 197 -3.98 -1.58 15.68
N ALA A 198 -4.52 -2.78 15.46
CA ALA A 198 -5.79 -3.19 16.04
C ALA A 198 -5.72 -3.28 17.58
N GLU A 199 -4.58 -3.70 18.14
CA GLU A 199 -4.36 -3.72 19.58
C GLU A 199 -4.34 -2.28 20.16
N ILE A 200 -3.68 -1.33 19.48
CA ILE A 200 -3.69 0.08 19.87
C ILE A 200 -5.13 0.60 19.93
N ALA A 201 -5.90 0.43 18.84
CA ALA A 201 -7.28 0.88 18.76
C ALA A 201 -8.19 0.21 19.80
N GLY A 202 -8.03 -1.10 20.03
CA GLY A 202 -8.80 -1.85 21.02
C GLY A 202 -8.56 -1.40 22.44
N ARG A 203 -7.29 -1.19 22.83
CA ARG A 203 -6.91 -0.65 24.15
C ARG A 203 -7.41 0.77 24.35
N ALA A 204 -7.31 1.61 23.32
CA ALA A 204 -7.79 2.98 23.37
C ALA A 204 -9.31 3.05 23.52
N ALA A 205 -10.06 2.24 22.78
CA ALA A 205 -11.51 2.16 22.92
C ALA A 205 -11.94 1.71 24.33
N ALA A 206 -11.22 0.74 24.94
CA ALA A 206 -11.47 0.31 26.32
C ALA A 206 -11.22 1.44 27.32
N ARG A 207 -10.12 2.21 27.17
CA ARG A 207 -9.84 3.38 28.01
C ARG A 207 -10.91 4.46 27.84
N TYR A 208 -11.33 4.71 26.61
CA TYR A 208 -12.41 5.65 26.31
C TYR A 208 -13.70 5.30 27.05
N LEU A 209 -14.12 4.02 27.04
CA LEU A 209 -15.31 3.55 27.77
C LEU A 209 -15.16 3.66 29.29
N ALA A 210 -13.94 3.55 29.82
CA ALA A 210 -13.62 3.77 31.22
C ALA A 210 -13.55 5.27 31.59
N GLY A 211 -13.86 6.17 30.67
CA GLY A 211 -13.87 7.63 30.91
C GLY A 211 -12.52 8.32 30.75
N HIS A 212 -11.47 7.60 30.40
CA HIS A 212 -10.18 8.22 30.14
C HIS A 212 -10.18 8.96 28.79
N ARG A 213 -9.63 10.15 28.80
CA ARG A 213 -9.40 10.97 27.59
C ARG A 213 -7.95 11.40 27.58
N PRO A 214 -7.30 11.36 26.40
CA PRO A 214 -5.94 11.91 26.30
C PRO A 214 -5.99 13.41 26.62
N GLU A 215 -5.13 13.84 27.53
CA GLU A 215 -4.97 15.25 27.86
C GLU A 215 -3.62 15.72 27.32
N GLY A 216 -3.60 16.79 26.52
CA GLY A 216 -2.36 17.34 25.99
C GLY A 216 -2.58 18.37 24.89
N LYS A 217 -1.50 19.00 24.49
CA LYS A 217 -1.52 19.92 23.34
C LYS A 217 -1.42 19.08 22.06
N PRO A 218 -2.33 19.25 21.10
CA PRO A 218 -2.26 18.51 19.85
C PRO A 218 -0.99 18.88 19.08
N ILE A 219 -0.27 17.86 18.62
CA ILE A 219 0.92 17.97 17.77
C ILE A 219 0.55 17.41 16.39
N THR A 220 0.76 18.20 15.34
CA THR A 220 0.59 17.76 13.97
C THR A 220 1.80 16.94 13.52
N VAL A 221 1.56 15.83 12.80
CA VAL A 221 2.62 15.02 12.19
C VAL A 221 2.61 15.24 10.69
N ARG A 222 3.66 15.86 10.16
CA ARG A 222 3.83 16.12 8.72
C ARG A 222 4.77 15.15 8.06
N ALA A 223 4.40 14.75 6.86
CA ALA A 223 5.24 13.99 5.93
C ALA A 223 5.91 14.95 4.95
N GLU A 224 7.24 14.92 4.84
CA GLU A 224 8.03 15.77 3.96
C GLU A 224 9.20 14.99 3.33
N GLY A 225 9.92 15.61 2.41
CA GLY A 225 11.23 15.16 1.92
C GLY A 225 11.28 13.71 1.43
N GLY A 226 10.26 13.27 0.69
CA GLY A 226 10.19 11.90 0.17
C GLY A 226 9.32 10.95 0.99
N VAL A 227 8.88 11.33 2.19
CA VAL A 227 7.84 10.63 2.94
C VAL A 227 6.48 10.96 2.35
N ARG A 228 5.71 9.96 2.00
CA ARG A 228 4.43 10.12 1.29
C ARG A 228 3.27 10.45 2.21
N TYR A 229 3.21 9.80 3.38
CA TYR A 229 2.20 10.00 4.42
C TYR A 229 2.70 9.48 5.76
N THR A 230 2.05 9.86 6.84
CA THR A 230 2.25 9.35 8.20
C THR A 230 0.93 8.93 8.83
N VAL A 231 0.95 7.91 9.69
CA VAL A 231 -0.13 7.52 10.60
C VAL A 231 0.48 7.31 11.98
N PRO A 232 0.05 8.06 13.00
CA PRO A 232 -1.02 9.06 13.01
C PRO A 232 -0.64 10.36 12.30
N ARG A 233 -1.65 11.20 12.04
CA ARG A 233 -1.49 12.57 11.50
C ARG A 233 -1.50 13.63 12.60
N ARG A 234 -1.92 13.28 13.80
CA ARG A 234 -1.90 14.13 15.00
C ARG A 234 -1.52 13.27 16.20
N ILE A 235 -0.99 13.91 17.20
CA ILE A 235 -0.60 13.30 18.47
C ILE A 235 -1.15 14.21 19.59
N THR A 236 -1.64 13.63 20.67
CA THR A 236 -2.19 14.38 21.80
C THR A 236 -1.12 14.88 22.77
N GLY A 237 0.14 14.51 22.55
CA GLY A 237 1.27 14.99 23.36
C GLY A 237 1.59 14.16 24.59
N HIS A 238 0.94 13.02 24.78
CA HIS A 238 1.20 12.11 25.89
C HIS A 238 1.66 10.72 25.44
N GLY A 239 2.62 10.18 26.17
CA GLY A 239 3.07 8.82 25.97
C GLY A 239 4.07 8.64 24.81
N ALA A 240 4.55 7.41 24.65
CA ALA A 240 5.36 7.02 23.53
C ALA A 240 4.49 6.80 22.31
N VAL A 241 4.96 7.21 21.12
CA VAL A 241 4.21 7.13 19.88
C VAL A 241 4.99 6.36 18.84
N LYS A 242 4.35 5.44 18.16
CA LYS A 242 4.85 4.80 16.94
C LYS A 242 4.17 5.40 15.72
N ILE A 243 4.97 6.00 14.86
CA ILE A 243 4.53 6.60 13.61
C ILE A 243 4.84 5.62 12.49
N PHE A 244 3.82 5.23 11.74
CA PHE A 244 3.93 4.45 10.50
C PHE A 244 3.96 5.40 9.32
N PHE A 245 4.76 5.07 8.30
CA PHE A 245 4.82 5.86 7.09
C PHE A 245 5.28 5.03 5.89
N ARG A 246 5.05 5.55 4.70
CA ARG A 246 5.64 5.04 3.45
C ARG A 246 6.34 6.16 2.72
N VAL A 247 7.30 5.78 1.91
CA VAL A 247 8.03 6.69 1.03
C VAL A 247 7.34 6.80 -0.33
N GLY A 248 7.62 7.89 -1.06
CA GLY A 248 7.01 8.16 -2.38
C GLY A 248 7.72 7.50 -3.55
N ASP A 249 8.98 7.10 -3.36
CA ASP A 249 9.84 6.49 -4.40
C ASP A 249 10.84 5.52 -3.78
N VAL A 250 11.68 4.87 -4.60
CA VAL A 250 12.78 4.04 -4.13
C VAL A 250 13.99 4.91 -3.78
N TYR A 251 14.37 4.88 -2.51
CA TYR A 251 15.54 5.63 -2.01
C TYR A 251 16.64 4.69 -1.56
N ARG A 252 17.89 5.09 -1.78
CA ARG A 252 19.09 4.40 -1.31
C ARG A 252 19.93 5.31 -0.45
N ASP A 253 20.55 4.74 0.59
CA ASP A 253 21.48 5.42 1.48
C ASP A 253 20.91 6.76 2.00
N ARG A 254 19.75 6.70 2.63
CA ARG A 254 19.06 7.83 3.24
C ARG A 254 19.01 7.72 4.75
N GLU A 255 18.73 8.83 5.39
CA GLU A 255 18.46 8.91 6.81
C GLU A 255 17.01 9.32 7.03
N ILE A 256 16.26 8.49 7.75
CA ILE A 256 14.94 8.85 8.26
C ILE A 256 15.16 9.78 9.43
N ALA A 257 14.54 10.94 9.43
CA ALA A 257 14.68 11.93 10.49
C ALA A 257 13.32 12.48 10.93
N VAL A 258 13.21 12.81 12.21
CA VAL A 258 12.06 13.53 12.76
C VAL A 258 12.54 14.79 13.44
N PHE A 259 11.89 15.91 13.11
CA PHE A 259 12.24 17.24 13.61
C PHE A 259 11.07 17.91 14.33
N ASP A 260 11.39 18.72 15.33
CA ASP A 260 10.57 19.75 15.94
C ASP A 260 11.20 21.11 15.60
N GLY A 261 10.63 21.85 14.65
CA GLY A 261 11.34 22.98 14.06
C GLY A 261 12.66 22.51 13.43
N ASP A 262 13.79 23.06 13.90
CA ASP A 262 15.15 22.67 13.49
C ASP A 262 15.79 21.62 14.41
N ARG A 263 15.13 21.29 15.52
CA ARG A 263 15.62 20.33 16.52
C ARG A 263 15.36 18.89 16.06
N LEU A 264 16.44 18.11 15.97
CA LEU A 264 16.37 16.69 15.64
C LEU A 264 15.88 15.87 16.85
N LEU A 265 14.75 15.20 16.73
CA LEU A 265 14.19 14.29 17.75
C LEU A 265 14.62 12.85 17.54
N TYR A 266 14.75 12.42 16.29
CA TYR A 266 15.08 11.04 15.92
C TYR A 266 15.81 11.00 14.60
N SER A 267 16.78 10.07 14.48
CA SER A 267 17.33 9.71 13.18
C SER A 267 17.74 8.24 13.10
N ARG A 268 17.64 7.68 11.90
CA ARG A 268 18.05 6.31 11.57
C ARG A 268 18.50 6.23 10.12
N LYS A 269 19.75 5.79 9.90
CA LYS A 269 20.26 5.51 8.56
C LYS A 269 19.65 4.23 8.00
N THR A 270 19.35 4.24 6.72
CA THR A 270 18.81 3.07 6.02
C THR A 270 19.45 2.92 4.64
N LYS A 271 19.73 1.68 4.24
CA LYS A 271 20.33 1.37 2.94
C LYS A 271 19.34 1.46 1.79
N LYS A 272 18.10 1.10 2.03
CA LYS A 272 17.02 1.06 1.01
C LYS A 272 15.69 1.34 1.65
N LEU A 273 14.87 2.12 0.96
CA LEU A 273 13.45 2.36 1.23
C LEU A 273 12.67 2.15 -0.07
N ALA A 274 11.50 1.56 0.01
CA ALA A 274 10.64 1.33 -1.14
C ALA A 274 9.17 1.64 -0.82
N PRO A 275 8.37 2.14 -1.77
CA PRO A 275 6.96 2.49 -1.53
C PRO A 275 6.10 1.31 -1.07
N GLY A 276 6.48 0.08 -1.43
CA GLY A 276 5.80 -1.15 -1.03
C GLY A 276 6.02 -1.56 0.43
N GLU A 277 7.08 -1.04 1.08
CA GLU A 277 7.47 -1.41 2.44
C GLU A 277 7.02 -0.36 3.45
N MET A 278 6.39 -0.80 4.55
CA MET A 278 6.00 0.07 5.66
C MET A 278 7.20 0.35 6.55
N GLU A 279 7.43 1.62 6.82
CA GLU A 279 8.47 2.09 7.74
C GLU A 279 7.85 2.59 9.05
N THR A 280 8.64 2.55 10.12
CA THR A 280 8.20 3.02 11.42
C THR A 280 9.26 3.85 12.13
N VAL A 281 8.80 4.81 12.93
CA VAL A 281 9.58 5.57 13.89
C VAL A 281 8.90 5.50 15.25
N ALA A 282 9.66 5.16 16.29
CA ALA A 282 9.19 5.21 17.66
C ALA A 282 9.81 6.42 18.38
N LEU A 283 8.96 7.26 18.95
CA LEU A 283 9.35 8.39 19.79
C LEU A 283 8.94 8.10 21.23
N SER A 284 9.87 8.29 22.17
CA SER A 284 9.57 8.13 23.61
C SER A 284 8.65 9.23 24.11
N ALA A 285 7.97 8.98 25.23
CA ALA A 285 7.13 9.98 25.90
C ALA A 285 7.89 11.28 26.20
N GLU A 286 9.16 11.18 26.60
CA GLU A 286 10.01 12.33 26.87
C GLU A 286 10.23 13.21 25.64
N LYS A 287 10.47 12.57 24.48
CA LYS A 287 10.64 13.28 23.20
C LYS A 287 9.35 13.96 22.76
N ILE A 288 8.20 13.29 22.93
CA ILE A 288 6.90 13.88 22.61
C ILE A 288 6.60 15.06 23.54
N ALA A 289 6.81 14.89 24.84
CA ALA A 289 6.61 15.97 25.83
C ALA A 289 7.52 17.18 25.61
N SER A 290 8.65 16.98 24.94
CA SER A 290 9.63 18.05 24.63
C SER A 290 9.29 18.84 23.37
N VAL A 291 8.23 18.51 22.62
CA VAL A 291 7.83 19.22 21.39
C VAL A 291 7.26 20.60 21.77
N GLU A 292 7.83 21.63 21.18
CA GLU A 292 7.48 23.02 21.47
C GLU A 292 6.71 23.69 20.31
N SER A 293 7.04 23.33 19.06
CA SER A 293 6.46 23.97 17.87
C SER A 293 5.00 23.61 17.61
N GLY A 294 4.46 22.56 18.29
CA GLY A 294 3.14 21.99 17.99
C GLY A 294 3.09 21.18 16.70
N GLU A 295 4.23 20.94 16.08
CA GLU A 295 4.36 20.16 14.85
C GLU A 295 5.66 19.34 14.84
N ILE A 296 5.59 18.09 14.35
CA ILE A 296 6.78 17.31 14.03
C ILE A 296 6.78 16.94 12.56
N ARG A 297 7.96 16.93 11.96
CA ARG A 297 8.15 16.61 10.54
C ARG A 297 8.92 15.31 10.39
N VAL A 298 8.34 14.35 9.69
CA VAL A 298 8.99 13.09 9.31
C VAL A 298 9.51 13.24 7.88
N THR A 299 10.82 13.09 7.69
CA THR A 299 11.47 13.37 6.40
C THR A 299 12.61 12.41 6.11
N LEU A 300 13.01 12.32 4.84
CA LEU A 300 14.25 11.70 4.41
C LEU A 300 15.29 12.77 4.13
N ARG A 301 16.51 12.55 4.59
CA ARG A 301 17.64 13.43 4.30
C ARG A 301 18.84 12.66 3.75
N ASP A 302 19.73 13.35 3.08
CA ASP A 302 21.02 12.80 2.69
C ASP A 302 21.95 12.76 3.91
N PRO A 303 22.49 11.59 4.29
CA PRO A 303 23.38 11.49 5.44
C PRO A 303 24.69 12.27 5.29
N LYS A 304 25.03 12.72 4.06
CA LYS A 304 26.22 13.54 3.77
C LYS A 304 26.00 15.05 3.98
N ASN A 305 24.75 15.51 4.05
CA ASN A 305 24.40 16.93 4.22
C ASN A 305 24.21 17.33 5.71
N ASN A 306 24.89 16.66 6.62
CA ASN A 306 24.93 17.02 8.04
C ASN A 306 25.98 18.12 8.33
N LYS A 307 25.87 19.27 7.64
CA LYS A 307 26.63 20.48 8.02
C LYS A 307 25.64 21.59 8.32
#